data_eff7ef1fdb7e47e37abb1ac9db8b8af3
#
_entry.id   eff7ef1fdb7e47e37abb1ac9db8b8af3
#
_cell.length_a   1.000
_cell.length_b   1.000
_cell.length_c   1.000
_cell.angle_alpha   90.00
_cell.angle_beta   90.00
_cell.angle_gamma   90.00
#
_symmetry.space_group_name_H-M   'P 1'
#
loop_
_entity.id
_entity.type
_entity.pdbx_description
1 polymer ?
#
loop_
_entity_poly.entity_id
_entity_poly.type
_entity_poly.pdbx_seq_one_letter_code
_entity_poly.pdbx_strand_id
1 'polypeptide(L)'
;VGASTPAGRRVLKAGTTSAPLIDEAFQIPVWGYNGSVPGPALRVGQGEAFEVLLENALDEETTIHWHGVRVPNAMDGVPHLTQPPVEPGERFRYAFTPEDAGTFWYHPHQRSFEQVGRGLYGPLIIEEADPPQVDRDLVWMLDDWRLDDQGQISGGFGSRHDAMMADRI
;
A
#
# COMPACT_ATOMS: atom_id res chain seq x y z
N VAL A 1 21.75 2.59 14.85
CA VAL A 1 21.63 1.13 14.94
C VAL A 1 20.15 0.83 14.90
N GLY A 2 19.60 0.75 13.66
CA GLY A 2 18.22 0.34 13.44
C GLY A 2 18.14 -1.17 13.67
N ALA A 3 17.33 -1.59 14.61
CA ALA A 3 17.06 -3.00 14.82
C ALA A 3 16.37 -3.53 13.54
N SER A 4 17.05 -4.43 12.83
CA SER A 4 16.40 -5.24 11.80
C SER A 4 15.29 -6.04 12.49
N THR A 5 14.05 -5.83 12.06
CA THR A 5 12.95 -6.68 12.50
C THR A 5 13.28 -8.12 12.10
N PRO A 6 13.24 -9.10 13.03
CA PRO A 6 13.52 -10.47 12.66
C PRO A 6 12.57 -10.90 11.55
N ALA A 7 12.96 -11.89 10.74
CA ALA A 7 12.18 -12.49 9.66
C ALA A 7 10.84 -13.07 10.20
N GLY A 8 9.96 -12.17 10.60
CA GLY A 8 8.62 -12.46 11.08
C GLY A 8 7.63 -12.24 9.96
N ARG A 9 6.63 -13.08 9.88
CA ARG A 9 5.51 -12.97 8.95
C ARG A 9 4.87 -11.58 9.10
N ARG A 10 4.98 -10.74 8.06
CA ARG A 10 4.34 -9.42 7.99
C ARG A 10 2.87 -9.62 7.63
N VAL A 11 1.98 -8.91 8.30
CA VAL A 11 0.54 -8.94 7.98
C VAL A 11 0.12 -7.55 7.54
N LEU A 12 -0.52 -7.48 6.38
CA LEU A 12 -1.23 -6.30 5.88
C LEU A 12 -2.73 -6.59 5.88
N LYS A 13 -3.45 -5.98 6.79
CA LYS A 13 -4.90 -6.06 6.85
C LYS A 13 -5.49 -4.84 6.12
N ALA A 14 -6.05 -5.07 4.93
CA ALA A 14 -6.80 -4.05 4.21
C ALA A 14 -8.18 -3.89 4.85
N GLY A 15 -8.59 -2.66 5.14
CA GLY A 15 -9.87 -2.41 5.78
C GLY A 15 -10.22 -0.93 5.86
N THR A 16 -11.43 -0.65 6.33
CA THR A 16 -11.89 0.71 6.59
C THR A 16 -11.27 1.26 7.87
N THR A 17 -10.93 2.54 7.84
CA THR A 17 -10.36 3.27 8.99
C THR A 17 -10.72 4.76 8.87
N SER A 18 -10.08 5.62 9.62
CA SER A 18 -10.17 7.07 9.47
C SER A 18 -8.79 7.71 9.54
N ALA A 19 -8.61 8.83 8.83
CA ALA A 19 -7.36 9.57 8.80
C ALA A 19 -7.61 11.09 8.88
N PRO A 20 -6.69 11.85 9.50
CA PRO A 20 -6.78 13.31 9.60
C PRO A 20 -6.19 13.96 8.33
N LEU A 21 -6.94 13.92 7.22
CA LEU A 21 -6.45 14.41 5.92
C LEU A 21 -6.38 15.95 5.80
N ILE A 22 -7.15 16.68 6.62
CA ILE A 22 -7.20 18.15 6.60
C ILE A 22 -6.47 18.71 7.83
N ASP A 23 -6.86 18.28 8.99
CA ASP A 23 -6.25 18.61 10.27
C ASP A 23 -6.42 17.44 11.26
N GLU A 24 -5.65 17.47 12.35
CA GLU A 24 -5.67 16.37 13.34
C GLU A 24 -7.03 16.17 14.04
N ALA A 25 -7.86 17.20 14.10
CA ALA A 25 -9.15 17.15 14.77
C ALA A 25 -10.27 16.56 13.89
N PHE A 26 -10.07 16.54 12.57
CA PHE A 26 -11.10 16.10 11.64
C PHE A 26 -10.74 14.76 10.99
N GLN A 27 -11.41 13.70 11.45
CA GLN A 27 -11.19 12.34 10.99
C GLN A 27 -12.10 12.01 9.80
N ILE A 28 -11.49 11.67 8.67
CA ILE A 28 -12.20 11.34 7.43
C ILE A 28 -12.18 9.82 7.25
N PRO A 29 -13.33 9.18 6.94
CA PRO A 29 -13.38 7.76 6.60
C PRO A 29 -12.54 7.47 5.36
N VAL A 30 -11.58 6.55 5.49
CA VAL A 30 -10.66 6.12 4.43
C VAL A 30 -10.52 4.60 4.46
N TRP A 31 -9.82 4.04 3.48
CA TRP A 31 -9.32 2.68 3.55
C TRP A 31 -7.82 2.71 3.84
N GLY A 32 -7.35 1.71 4.57
CA GLY A 32 -5.94 1.69 4.93
C GLY A 32 -5.44 0.28 5.25
N TYR A 33 -4.14 0.14 5.23
CA TYR A 33 -3.49 -1.08 5.71
C TYR A 33 -3.17 -0.95 7.20
N ASN A 34 -3.60 -1.93 7.98
CA ASN A 34 -3.39 -1.98 9.44
C ASN A 34 -3.94 -0.73 10.18
N GLY A 35 -5.01 -0.12 9.64
CA GLY A 35 -5.67 1.04 10.25
C GLY A 35 -4.94 2.37 10.04
N SER A 36 -4.00 2.46 9.11
CA SER A 36 -3.26 3.70 8.81
C SER A 36 -3.20 4.01 7.33
N VAL A 37 -3.05 5.30 7.01
CA VAL A 37 -2.74 5.85 5.69
C VAL A 37 -1.60 6.86 5.86
N PRO A 38 -0.49 6.70 5.13
CA PRO A 38 -0.13 5.51 4.38
C PRO A 38 -0.10 4.24 5.25
N GLY A 39 -0.19 3.08 4.61
CA GLY A 39 0.07 1.79 5.25
C GLY A 39 1.51 1.71 5.77
N PRO A 40 1.83 0.68 6.60
CA PRO A 40 3.13 0.57 7.23
C PRO A 40 4.27 0.48 6.22
N ALA A 41 5.39 1.14 6.51
CA ALA A 41 6.61 0.99 5.73
C ALA A 41 7.15 -0.44 5.88
N LEU A 42 7.21 -1.15 4.76
CA LEU A 42 7.81 -2.48 4.70
C LEU A 42 9.28 -2.35 4.34
N ARG A 43 10.15 -3.08 5.04
CA ARG A 43 11.59 -3.12 4.78
C ARG A 43 12.08 -4.55 4.67
N VAL A 44 13.00 -4.79 3.73
CA VAL A 44 13.65 -6.07 3.48
C VAL A 44 15.01 -5.83 2.83
N GLY A 45 16.01 -6.64 3.14
CA GLY A 45 17.29 -6.60 2.45
C GLY A 45 17.19 -7.16 1.01
N GLN A 46 17.96 -6.58 0.10
CA GLN A 46 18.15 -7.13 -1.24
C GLN A 46 18.62 -8.60 -1.14
N GLY A 47 17.96 -9.48 -1.87
CA GLY A 47 18.28 -10.91 -1.85
C GLY A 47 17.75 -11.68 -0.63
N GLU A 48 17.08 -11.02 0.31
CA GLU A 48 16.47 -11.70 1.46
C GLU A 48 15.04 -12.17 1.14
N ALA A 49 14.61 -13.24 1.81
CA ALA A 49 13.25 -13.74 1.66
C ALA A 49 12.24 -12.75 2.25
N PHE A 50 11.26 -12.34 1.44
CA PHE A 50 10.20 -11.44 1.81
C PHE A 50 8.86 -12.16 1.81
N GLU A 51 8.13 -12.07 2.91
CA GLU A 51 6.80 -12.66 3.05
C GLU A 51 5.81 -11.67 3.66
N VAL A 52 4.65 -11.55 3.02
CA VAL A 52 3.52 -10.76 3.49
C VAL A 52 2.24 -11.56 3.38
N LEU A 53 1.44 -11.59 4.45
CA LEU A 53 0.08 -12.07 4.42
C LEU A 53 -0.87 -10.88 4.25
N LEU A 54 -1.60 -10.83 3.14
CA LEU A 54 -2.75 -9.95 2.98
C LEU A 54 -3.95 -10.59 3.70
N GLU A 55 -4.63 -9.82 4.54
CA GLU A 55 -5.94 -10.12 5.09
C GLU A 55 -6.95 -9.10 4.53
N ASN A 56 -7.95 -9.56 3.81
CA ASN A 56 -8.98 -8.67 3.26
C ASN A 56 -10.13 -8.50 4.26
N ALA A 57 -10.20 -7.33 4.87
CA ALA A 57 -11.31 -6.93 5.74
C ALA A 57 -12.18 -5.82 5.11
N LEU A 58 -12.09 -5.63 3.79
CA LEU A 58 -13.02 -4.81 3.02
C LEU A 58 -14.27 -5.62 2.68
N ASP A 59 -15.31 -4.92 2.23
CA ASP A 59 -16.53 -5.54 1.71
C ASP A 59 -16.44 -5.87 0.21
N GLU A 60 -15.27 -5.70 -0.40
CA GLU A 60 -14.98 -6.01 -1.80
C GLU A 60 -13.64 -6.71 -1.98
N GLU A 61 -13.44 -7.30 -3.15
CA GLU A 61 -12.21 -7.95 -3.56
C GLU A 61 -11.02 -7.00 -3.57
N THR A 62 -9.83 -7.50 -3.22
CA THR A 62 -8.58 -6.72 -3.30
C THR A 62 -7.38 -7.60 -3.67
N THR A 63 -6.25 -6.98 -3.95
CA THR A 63 -4.95 -7.63 -4.14
C THR A 63 -3.84 -6.73 -3.59
N ILE A 64 -2.59 -7.18 -3.62
CA ILE A 64 -1.41 -6.30 -3.48
C ILE A 64 -0.52 -6.49 -4.68
N HIS A 65 -0.23 -5.40 -5.37
CA HIS A 65 0.80 -5.27 -6.38
C HIS A 65 2.03 -4.57 -5.78
N TRP A 66 3.21 -5.04 -6.14
CA TRP A 66 4.51 -4.55 -5.70
C TRP A 66 5.10 -3.67 -6.78
N HIS A 67 4.70 -2.41 -6.80
CA HIS A 67 4.96 -1.50 -7.90
C HIS A 67 6.44 -1.24 -8.12
N GLY A 68 6.90 -1.56 -9.32
CA GLY A 68 8.30 -1.40 -9.73
C GLY A 68 9.25 -2.54 -9.32
N VAL A 69 8.78 -3.51 -8.55
CA VAL A 69 9.59 -4.65 -8.10
C VAL A 69 9.49 -5.81 -9.09
N ARG A 70 10.62 -6.41 -9.43
CA ARG A 70 10.64 -7.68 -10.18
C ARG A 70 10.25 -8.82 -9.24
N VAL A 71 9.10 -9.42 -9.51
CA VAL A 71 8.55 -10.53 -8.72
C VAL A 71 8.19 -11.71 -9.63
N PRO A 72 8.13 -12.95 -9.10
CA PRO A 72 7.51 -14.06 -9.83
C PRO A 72 6.09 -13.71 -10.23
N ASN A 73 5.68 -14.09 -11.43
CA ASN A 73 4.35 -13.74 -11.99
C ASN A 73 3.19 -14.04 -11.01
N ALA A 74 3.23 -15.16 -10.31
CA ALA A 74 2.19 -15.54 -9.33
C ALA A 74 2.14 -14.63 -8.09
N MET A 75 3.11 -13.72 -7.90
CA MET A 75 3.20 -12.78 -6.78
C MET A 75 2.98 -11.33 -7.19
N ASP A 76 2.66 -11.08 -8.46
CA ASP A 76 2.52 -9.73 -9.02
C ASP A 76 1.24 -9.00 -8.58
N GLY A 77 0.24 -9.73 -8.12
CA GLY A 77 -0.98 -9.16 -7.56
C GLY A 77 -1.97 -8.58 -8.57
N VAL A 78 -1.85 -8.93 -9.86
CA VAL A 78 -2.80 -8.50 -10.89
C VAL A 78 -3.99 -9.46 -10.92
N PRO A 79 -5.20 -8.99 -10.53
CA PRO A 79 -6.37 -9.85 -10.44
C PRO A 79 -6.75 -10.43 -11.80
N HIS A 80 -7.23 -11.67 -11.81
CA HIS A 80 -7.66 -12.45 -12.99
C HIS A 80 -6.53 -12.73 -14.01
N LEU A 81 -5.31 -12.23 -13.80
CA LEU A 81 -4.16 -12.47 -14.67
C LEU A 81 -3.08 -13.29 -13.97
N THR A 82 -2.61 -12.83 -12.83
CA THR A 82 -1.53 -13.49 -12.08
C THR A 82 -2.04 -14.27 -10.86
N GLN A 83 -3.23 -13.91 -10.37
CA GLN A 83 -3.92 -14.57 -9.27
C GLN A 83 -5.43 -14.28 -9.32
N PRO A 84 -6.28 -15.08 -8.68
CA PRO A 84 -7.62 -14.63 -8.32
C PRO A 84 -7.55 -13.44 -7.34
N PRO A 85 -8.50 -12.50 -7.38
CA PRO A 85 -8.61 -11.50 -6.32
C PRO A 85 -8.87 -12.17 -4.97
N VAL A 86 -8.54 -11.48 -3.89
CA VAL A 86 -8.76 -11.93 -2.52
C VAL A 86 -10.13 -11.44 -2.08
N GLU A 87 -11.05 -12.37 -1.87
CA GLU A 87 -12.44 -12.07 -1.48
C GLU A 87 -12.53 -11.49 -0.07
N PRO A 88 -13.64 -10.80 0.28
CA PRO A 88 -13.92 -10.35 1.64
C PRO A 88 -13.75 -11.47 2.68
N GLY A 89 -12.96 -11.23 3.71
CA GLY A 89 -12.64 -12.18 4.77
C GLY A 89 -11.57 -13.20 4.42
N GLU A 90 -11.11 -13.26 3.19
CA GLU A 90 -10.06 -14.16 2.75
C GLU A 90 -8.65 -13.60 2.96
N ARG A 91 -7.66 -14.44 2.66
CA ARG A 91 -6.24 -14.16 2.84
C ARG A 91 -5.44 -14.65 1.65
N PHE A 92 -4.37 -13.91 1.31
CA PHE A 92 -3.40 -14.34 0.32
C PHE A 92 -1.98 -14.14 0.83
N ARG A 93 -1.10 -15.10 0.55
CA ARG A 93 0.30 -15.05 0.96
C ARG A 93 1.18 -14.69 -0.23
N TYR A 94 1.79 -13.53 -0.18
CA TYR A 94 2.87 -13.14 -1.09
C TYR A 94 4.21 -13.56 -0.52
N ALA A 95 5.04 -14.20 -1.36
CA ALA A 95 6.38 -14.65 -0.96
C ALA A 95 7.33 -14.58 -2.15
N PHE A 96 8.39 -13.78 -2.05
CA PHE A 96 9.41 -13.65 -3.09
C PHE A 96 10.73 -13.16 -2.48
N THR A 97 11.78 -13.16 -3.29
CA THR A 97 13.08 -12.60 -2.93
C THR A 97 13.37 -11.44 -3.88
N PRO A 98 13.39 -10.18 -3.39
CA PRO A 98 13.64 -9.03 -4.26
C PRO A 98 15.08 -9.01 -4.73
N GLU A 99 15.28 -8.86 -6.04
CA GLU A 99 16.60 -8.85 -6.68
C GLU A 99 17.19 -7.44 -6.74
N ASP A 100 16.37 -6.40 -6.76
CA ASP A 100 16.78 -5.01 -6.88
C ASP A 100 16.54 -4.26 -5.59
N ALA A 101 17.54 -3.50 -5.15
CA ALA A 101 17.40 -2.54 -4.07
C ALA A 101 16.76 -1.25 -4.57
N GLY A 102 16.06 -0.54 -3.67
CA GLY A 102 15.45 0.75 -4.00
C GLY A 102 14.25 1.10 -3.13
N THR A 103 13.65 2.23 -3.47
CA THR A 103 12.43 2.72 -2.85
C THR A 103 11.26 2.47 -3.78
N PHE A 104 10.34 1.66 -3.35
CA PHE A 104 9.17 1.19 -4.07
C PHE A 104 7.91 1.46 -3.24
N TRP A 105 6.76 1.04 -3.76
CA TRP A 105 5.51 1.10 -3.01
C TRP A 105 4.63 -0.11 -3.32
N TYR A 106 3.64 -0.35 -2.49
CA TYR A 106 2.66 -1.41 -2.67
C TYR A 106 1.25 -0.83 -2.64
N HIS A 107 0.37 -1.40 -3.45
CA HIS A 107 -1.02 -0.96 -3.58
C HIS A 107 -1.89 -2.05 -4.22
N PRO A 108 -3.24 -1.97 -4.14
CA PRO A 108 -4.12 -2.87 -4.87
C PRO A 108 -4.01 -2.69 -6.37
N HIS A 109 -4.14 -3.79 -7.12
CA HIS A 109 -4.36 -3.75 -8.57
C HIS A 109 -5.83 -4.09 -8.94
N GLN A 110 -6.67 -4.38 -7.95
CA GLN A 110 -8.13 -4.53 -8.10
C GLN A 110 -8.77 -3.15 -7.94
N ARG A 111 -9.45 -2.64 -8.98
CA ARG A 111 -10.06 -1.30 -8.99
C ARG A 111 -9.14 -0.21 -8.41
N SER A 112 -7.90 -0.19 -8.89
CA SER A 112 -6.83 0.65 -8.31
C SER A 112 -7.22 2.12 -8.22
N PHE A 113 -7.94 2.66 -9.22
CA PHE A 113 -8.43 4.04 -9.24
C PHE A 113 -9.25 4.40 -8.00
N GLU A 114 -9.98 3.47 -7.41
CA GLU A 114 -10.75 3.69 -6.19
C GLU A 114 -9.98 3.27 -4.95
N GLN A 115 -9.43 2.06 -4.95
CA GLN A 115 -8.78 1.51 -3.75
C GLN A 115 -7.55 2.31 -3.32
N VAL A 116 -6.73 2.75 -4.29
CA VAL A 116 -5.63 3.69 -4.01
C VAL A 116 -6.16 5.06 -3.61
N GLY A 117 -7.12 5.61 -4.35
CA GLY A 117 -7.72 6.91 -4.06
C GLY A 117 -8.47 6.97 -2.72
N ARG A 118 -8.75 5.82 -2.09
CA ARG A 118 -9.27 5.72 -0.72
C ARG A 118 -8.21 5.52 0.35
N GLY A 119 -6.92 5.32 -0.03
CA GLY A 119 -5.80 5.25 0.90
C GLY A 119 -5.09 3.90 1.01
N LEU A 120 -5.41 2.91 0.16
CA LEU A 120 -4.73 1.61 0.20
C LEU A 120 -3.39 1.65 -0.54
N TYR A 121 -2.37 2.17 0.09
CA TYR A 121 -0.99 2.16 -0.40
C TYR A 121 0.00 2.27 0.77
N GLY A 122 1.25 1.93 0.51
CA GLY A 122 2.33 2.09 1.48
C GLY A 122 3.71 1.92 0.86
N PRO A 123 4.77 2.40 1.50
CA PRO A 123 6.13 2.31 0.98
C PRO A 123 6.74 0.92 1.22
N LEU A 124 7.52 0.46 0.24
CA LEU A 124 8.36 -0.72 0.31
C LEU A 124 9.80 -0.31 0.05
N ILE A 125 10.67 -0.55 1.02
CA ILE A 125 12.10 -0.27 0.93
C ILE A 125 12.85 -1.60 0.82
N ILE A 126 13.56 -1.78 -0.26
CA ILE A 126 14.48 -2.90 -0.44
C ILE A 126 15.89 -2.36 -0.21
N GLU A 127 16.44 -2.71 0.93
CA GLU A 127 17.71 -2.17 1.42
C GLU A 127 18.89 -2.76 0.64
N GLU A 128 19.83 -1.91 0.26
CA GLU A 128 21.06 -2.32 -0.40
C GLU A 128 21.92 -3.20 0.54
N ALA A 129 22.68 -4.12 -0.04
CA ALA A 129 23.62 -4.96 0.72
C ALA A 129 24.73 -4.14 1.40
N ASP A 130 25.10 -3.01 0.80
CA ASP A 130 26.08 -2.04 1.34
C ASP A 130 25.45 -0.63 1.28
N PRO A 131 24.55 -0.30 2.23
CA PRO A 131 23.83 0.96 2.21
C PRO A 131 24.74 2.15 2.53
N PRO A 132 24.46 3.33 1.96
CA PRO A 132 25.19 4.54 2.29
C PRO A 132 25.04 4.87 3.77
N GLN A 133 26.14 5.35 4.37
CA GLN A 133 26.10 5.80 5.76
C GLN A 133 25.50 7.20 5.81
N VAL A 134 24.35 7.32 6.44
CA VAL A 134 23.59 8.57 6.59
C VAL A 134 23.16 8.78 8.03
N ASP A 135 23.00 10.03 8.43
CA ASP A 135 22.52 10.36 9.79
C ASP A 135 21.02 10.11 9.94
N ARG A 136 20.27 10.19 8.83
CA ARG A 136 18.83 9.97 8.79
C ARG A 136 18.41 9.37 7.45
N ASP A 137 17.50 8.43 7.51
CA ASP A 137 16.74 7.89 6.36
C ASP A 137 15.27 8.22 6.57
N LEU A 138 14.71 9.03 5.66
CA LEU A 138 13.33 9.51 5.72
C LEU A 138 12.57 9.08 4.46
N VAL A 139 11.42 8.50 4.65
CA VAL A 139 10.50 8.13 3.56
C VAL A 139 9.31 9.08 3.58
N TRP A 140 9.09 9.78 2.47
CA TRP A 140 7.92 10.62 2.28
C TRP A 140 6.99 9.98 1.25
N MET A 141 5.73 9.77 1.65
CA MET A 141 4.65 9.43 0.74
C MET A 141 3.86 10.71 0.48
N LEU A 142 3.79 11.09 -0.81
CA LEU A 142 3.01 12.25 -1.26
C LEU A 142 1.76 11.71 -1.95
N ASP A 143 0.61 12.25 -1.60
CA ASP A 143 -0.67 11.89 -2.16
C ASP A 143 -1.58 13.10 -2.24
N ASP A 144 -2.58 13.06 -3.12
CA ASP A 144 -3.58 14.08 -3.29
C ASP A 144 -4.98 13.50 -3.06
N TRP A 145 -5.85 14.28 -2.43
CA TRP A 145 -7.18 13.86 -2.03
C TRP A 145 -8.25 14.75 -2.63
N ARG A 146 -9.23 14.12 -3.27
CA ARG A 146 -10.44 14.81 -3.70
C ARG A 146 -11.50 14.73 -2.61
N LEU A 147 -11.81 15.88 -2.04
CA LEU A 147 -12.79 15.99 -0.97
C LEU A 147 -14.02 16.79 -1.45
N ASP A 148 -15.18 16.47 -0.90
CA ASP A 148 -16.38 17.24 -1.11
C ASP A 148 -16.47 18.45 -0.16
N ASP A 149 -17.55 19.23 -0.27
CA ASP A 149 -17.77 20.44 0.55
C ASP A 149 -17.93 20.12 2.05
N GLN A 150 -18.14 18.85 2.40
CA GLN A 150 -18.22 18.37 3.78
C GLN A 150 -16.88 17.79 4.27
N GLY A 151 -15.84 17.84 3.43
CA GLY A 151 -14.52 17.30 3.72
C GLY A 151 -14.44 15.77 3.67
N GLN A 152 -15.41 15.09 3.04
CA GLN A 152 -15.38 13.65 2.85
C GLN A 152 -14.74 13.32 1.51
N ILE A 153 -14.19 12.10 1.35
CA ILE A 153 -13.68 11.64 0.06
C ILE A 153 -14.82 11.71 -0.96
N SER A 154 -14.63 12.52 -1.99
CA SER A 154 -15.60 12.70 -3.06
C SER A 154 -15.84 11.38 -3.77
N GLY A 155 -17.09 11.02 -3.97
CA GLY A 155 -17.50 9.91 -4.80
C GLY A 155 -17.21 10.15 -6.29
N GLY A 156 -17.45 9.14 -7.11
CA GLY A 156 -17.33 9.27 -8.57
C GLY A 156 -16.08 8.62 -9.14
N PHE A 157 -15.40 7.79 -8.37
CA PHE A 157 -14.27 6.98 -8.83
C PHE A 157 -14.61 6.22 -10.11
N GLY A 158 -13.71 6.30 -11.10
CA GLY A 158 -13.88 5.68 -12.43
C GLY A 158 -14.51 6.58 -13.47
N SER A 159 -14.82 7.84 -13.17
CA SER A 159 -15.17 8.82 -14.19
C SER A 159 -13.92 9.24 -14.98
N ARG A 160 -14.10 9.73 -16.21
CA ARG A 160 -12.98 10.15 -17.08
C ARG A 160 -12.15 11.33 -16.51
N HIS A 161 -12.63 11.98 -15.48
CA HIS A 161 -12.04 13.20 -14.91
C HIS A 161 -11.59 13.08 -13.47
N ASP A 162 -11.80 11.92 -12.82
CA ASP A 162 -11.50 11.75 -11.39
C ASP A 162 -10.03 12.03 -11.03
N ALA A 163 -9.11 11.52 -11.83
CA ALA A 163 -7.67 11.69 -11.59
C ALA A 163 -7.15 13.13 -11.78
N MET A 164 -8.00 14.06 -12.24
CA MET A 164 -7.60 15.43 -12.57
C MET A 164 -8.18 16.48 -11.60
N MET A 165 -8.86 16.06 -10.55
CA MET A 165 -9.67 16.96 -9.71
C MET A 165 -9.38 16.83 -8.22
N ALA A 166 -8.12 16.59 -7.86
CA ALA A 166 -7.69 16.60 -6.47
C ALA A 166 -7.76 18.02 -5.87
N ASP A 167 -8.32 18.13 -4.67
CA ASP A 167 -8.49 19.39 -3.95
C ASP A 167 -7.44 19.59 -2.85
N ARG A 168 -6.72 18.53 -2.45
CA ARG A 168 -5.72 18.54 -1.38
C ARG A 168 -4.52 17.67 -1.73
N ILE A 169 -3.35 18.16 -1.40
CA ILE A 169 -2.06 17.47 -1.52
C ILE A 169 -1.45 17.34 -0.14
#